data_46409d6e5181818a6121df35ae7cfac2
#
_entry.id   46409d6e5181818a6121df35ae7cfac2
#
_cell.length_a   1.000
_cell.length_b   1.000
_cell.length_c   1.000
_cell.angle_alpha   90.00
_cell.angle_beta   90.00
_cell.angle_gamma   90.00
#
_symmetry.space_group_name_H-M   'P 1'
#
loop_
_entity.id
_entity.type
_entity.pdbx_description
1 polymer ?
#
loop_
_entity_poly.entity_id
_entity_poly.type
_entity_poly.pdbx_seq_one_letter_code
_entity_poly.pdbx_strand_id
1 'polypeptide(L)'
;EIPLRLVGSEMCIRDRSKSLVFSPVKEEAVAHGITVLQPERARDEAFVEELRTYNADVIVVVAFGQLLPASIINMPRYGCINVHASLLPKYRGASPIQWAVIDGCEYSGVTTMKMDEGLDTGDILMVEKVKLDAKETGGSLFDRLSDVGAHLLVKTLEGLEAGTITPVKQDDSESTYVKMLHKSFGKMDFNKSAAELERLIRGLNPWPSA
;
A
#
# COMPACT_ATOMS: atom_id res chain seq x y z
N GLU A 1 13.06 -18.00 -16.38
CA GLU A 1 12.07 -16.90 -16.40
C GLU A 1 11.03 -17.17 -15.31
N ILE A 2 10.87 -16.24 -14.39
CA ILE A 2 9.83 -16.33 -13.35
C ILE A 2 8.52 -15.87 -13.99
N PRO A 3 7.47 -16.71 -14.04
CA PRO A 3 6.20 -16.29 -14.61
C PRO A 3 5.54 -15.27 -13.69
N LEU A 4 5.56 -14.00 -14.09
CA LEU A 4 4.89 -12.93 -13.38
C LEU A 4 3.39 -12.94 -13.68
N ARG A 5 2.58 -12.60 -12.67
CA ARG A 5 1.14 -12.39 -12.78
C ARG A 5 0.75 -11.14 -12.02
N LEU A 6 -0.14 -10.34 -12.59
CA LEU A 6 -0.74 -9.20 -11.92
C LEU A 6 -2.17 -9.54 -11.52
N VAL A 7 -2.49 -9.33 -10.25
CA VAL A 7 -3.86 -9.38 -9.75
C VAL A 7 -4.26 -7.96 -9.37
N GLY A 8 -5.30 -7.42 -10.00
CA GLY A 8 -5.80 -6.09 -9.74
C GLY A 8 -7.30 -6.09 -9.42
N SER A 9 -7.76 -5.17 -8.58
CA SER A 9 -9.18 -4.88 -8.48
C SER A 9 -9.64 -4.12 -9.74
N GLU A 10 -10.94 -4.24 -10.11
CA GLU A 10 -11.52 -3.44 -11.20
C GLU A 10 -11.61 -1.95 -10.83
N MET A 11 -10.51 -1.28 -10.59
CA MET A 11 -10.50 0.18 -10.59
C MET A 11 -10.25 0.69 -12.01
N CYS A 12 -11.19 0.38 -12.90
CA CYS A 12 -11.32 1.16 -14.14
C CYS A 12 -11.91 2.51 -13.76
N ILE A 13 -11.09 3.54 -13.72
CA ILE A 13 -11.57 4.90 -13.59
C ILE A 13 -12.35 5.19 -14.86
N ARG A 14 -13.68 5.36 -14.75
CA ARG A 14 -14.45 5.93 -15.85
C ARG A 14 -14.06 7.40 -15.95
N ASP A 15 -13.28 7.72 -16.96
CA ASP A 15 -13.04 9.12 -17.33
C ASP A 15 -14.36 9.82 -17.65
N ARG A 16 -14.36 11.15 -17.61
CA ARG A 16 -15.53 11.99 -17.99
C ARG A 16 -16.10 11.64 -19.36
N SER A 17 -15.30 11.02 -20.24
CA SER A 17 -15.69 10.50 -21.56
C SER A 17 -16.37 9.12 -21.55
N LYS A 18 -16.55 8.47 -20.38
CA LYS A 18 -17.05 7.08 -20.20
C LYS A 18 -16.15 6.00 -20.83
N SER A 19 -14.94 6.30 -21.27
CA SER A 19 -13.97 5.31 -21.69
C SER A 19 -13.35 4.60 -20.48
N LEU A 20 -13.11 3.30 -20.60
CA LEU A 20 -12.40 2.50 -19.59
C LEU A 20 -10.90 2.82 -19.71
N VAL A 21 -10.37 3.53 -18.73
CA VAL A 21 -8.93 3.78 -18.62
C VAL A 21 -8.33 2.72 -17.70
N PHE A 22 -7.30 2.02 -18.16
CA PHE A 22 -6.58 1.06 -17.34
C PHE A 22 -5.81 1.79 -16.22
N SER A 23 -5.61 1.12 -15.10
CA SER A 23 -4.68 1.62 -14.11
C SER A 23 -3.26 1.59 -14.67
N PRO A 24 -2.35 2.50 -14.23
CA PRO A 24 -0.96 2.49 -14.69
C PRO A 24 -0.26 1.14 -14.54
N VAL A 25 -0.52 0.43 -13.44
CA VAL A 25 0.04 -0.91 -13.20
C VAL A 25 -0.48 -1.93 -14.22
N LYS A 26 -1.75 -1.84 -14.62
CA LYS A 26 -2.31 -2.72 -15.65
C LYS A 26 -1.74 -2.41 -17.03
N GLU A 27 -1.58 -1.13 -17.36
CA GLU A 27 -0.97 -0.70 -18.62
C GLU A 27 0.44 -1.25 -18.75
N GLU A 28 1.25 -1.12 -17.69
CA GLU A 28 2.61 -1.63 -17.64
C GLU A 28 2.67 -3.16 -17.74
N ALA A 29 1.78 -3.86 -17.03
CA ALA A 29 1.70 -5.32 -17.12
C ALA A 29 1.37 -5.80 -18.52
N VAL A 30 0.42 -5.17 -19.19
CA VAL A 30 0.04 -5.48 -20.57
C VAL A 30 1.20 -5.19 -21.53
N ALA A 31 1.89 -4.06 -21.38
CA ALA A 31 3.05 -3.71 -22.21
C ALA A 31 4.19 -4.74 -22.10
N HIS A 32 4.33 -5.38 -20.93
CA HIS A 32 5.35 -6.42 -20.68
C HIS A 32 4.83 -7.85 -20.87
N GLY A 33 3.63 -8.04 -21.40
CA GLY A 33 3.04 -9.37 -21.62
C GLY A 33 2.75 -10.16 -20.34
N ILE A 34 2.61 -9.45 -19.20
CA ILE A 34 2.27 -10.06 -17.92
C ILE A 34 0.76 -10.33 -17.90
N THR A 35 0.37 -11.56 -17.58
CA THR A 35 -1.04 -11.93 -17.46
C THR A 35 -1.69 -11.13 -16.32
N VAL A 36 -2.83 -10.50 -16.62
CA VAL A 36 -3.59 -9.69 -15.67
C VAL A 36 -4.87 -10.44 -15.29
N LEU A 37 -5.06 -10.66 -14.00
CA LEU A 37 -6.26 -11.23 -13.42
C LEU A 37 -7.02 -10.15 -12.65
N GLN A 38 -8.34 -10.08 -12.84
CA GLN A 38 -9.18 -9.08 -12.18
C GLN A 38 -10.43 -9.74 -11.56
N PRO A 39 -10.26 -10.53 -10.49
CA PRO A 39 -11.38 -11.14 -9.81
C PRO A 39 -12.26 -10.07 -9.15
N GLU A 40 -13.55 -10.25 -9.15
CA GLU A 40 -14.48 -9.38 -8.43
C GLU A 40 -14.19 -9.43 -6.92
N ARG A 41 -13.89 -10.61 -6.42
CA ARG A 41 -13.51 -10.83 -5.01
C ARG A 41 -12.32 -11.78 -4.93
N ALA A 42 -11.25 -11.34 -4.32
CA ALA A 42 -10.05 -12.17 -4.14
C ALA A 42 -10.29 -13.43 -3.27
N ARG A 43 -11.34 -13.43 -2.44
CA ARG A 43 -11.70 -14.55 -1.56
C ARG A 43 -12.53 -15.65 -2.24
N ASP A 44 -12.95 -15.46 -3.50
CA ASP A 44 -13.76 -16.47 -4.20
C ASP A 44 -12.93 -17.73 -4.42
N GLU A 45 -13.50 -18.88 -4.08
CA GLU A 45 -12.80 -20.17 -4.09
C GLU A 45 -12.22 -20.50 -5.46
N ALA A 46 -12.97 -20.24 -6.53
CA ALA A 46 -12.50 -20.44 -7.89
C ALA A 46 -11.24 -19.65 -8.21
N PHE A 47 -11.15 -18.39 -7.71
CA PHE A 47 -9.97 -17.55 -7.89
C PHE A 47 -8.80 -18.02 -7.02
N VAL A 48 -9.06 -18.46 -5.80
CA VAL A 48 -8.03 -19.04 -4.91
C VAL A 48 -7.40 -20.27 -5.56
N GLU A 49 -8.23 -21.16 -6.14
CA GLU A 49 -7.74 -22.34 -6.85
C GLU A 49 -6.99 -21.98 -8.13
N GLU A 50 -7.44 -20.97 -8.87
CA GLU A 50 -6.68 -20.43 -10.01
C GLU A 50 -5.31 -19.94 -9.59
N LEU A 51 -5.21 -19.11 -8.52
CA LEU A 51 -3.93 -18.64 -8.00
C LEU A 51 -3.01 -19.80 -7.61
N ARG A 52 -3.54 -20.85 -7.02
CA ARG A 52 -2.78 -22.04 -6.62
C ARG A 52 -2.06 -22.71 -7.81
N THR A 53 -2.68 -22.68 -8.98
CA THR A 53 -2.08 -23.28 -10.20
C THR A 53 -0.79 -22.58 -10.63
N TYR A 54 -0.58 -21.33 -10.25
CA TYR A 54 0.65 -20.59 -10.60
C TYR A 54 1.84 -20.94 -9.73
N ASN A 55 1.64 -21.64 -8.61
CA ASN A 55 2.70 -22.08 -7.70
C ASN A 55 3.71 -20.97 -7.38
N ALA A 56 3.19 -19.79 -7.03
CA ALA A 56 4.01 -18.61 -6.77
C ALA A 56 4.87 -18.79 -5.52
N ASP A 57 6.16 -18.43 -5.59
CA ASP A 57 7.07 -18.42 -4.43
C ASP A 57 6.74 -17.29 -3.46
N VAL A 58 6.27 -16.16 -3.96
CA VAL A 58 5.89 -14.98 -3.20
C VAL A 58 4.70 -14.28 -3.85
N ILE A 59 3.82 -13.71 -3.06
CA ILE A 59 2.78 -12.79 -3.52
C ILE A 59 3.11 -11.40 -2.95
N VAL A 60 3.24 -10.42 -3.83
CA VAL A 60 3.45 -9.02 -3.43
C VAL A 60 2.11 -8.30 -3.46
N VAL A 61 1.82 -7.56 -2.38
CA VAL A 61 0.58 -6.79 -2.23
C VAL A 61 0.92 -5.31 -2.10
N VAL A 62 0.30 -4.49 -2.95
CA VAL A 62 0.47 -3.03 -2.92
C VAL A 62 -0.90 -2.39 -3.13
N ALA A 63 -1.41 -1.68 -2.15
CA ALA A 63 -2.66 -0.93 -2.23
C ALA A 63 -3.84 -1.72 -2.86
N PHE A 64 -3.95 -3.01 -2.57
CA PHE A 64 -4.91 -3.90 -3.24
C PHE A 64 -6.38 -3.61 -2.89
N GLY A 65 -6.64 -3.05 -1.71
CA GLY A 65 -7.97 -2.60 -1.29
C GLY A 65 -8.96 -3.70 -0.92
N GLN A 66 -8.57 -4.97 -0.95
CA GLN A 66 -9.38 -6.11 -0.49
C GLN A 66 -8.63 -6.89 0.59
N LEU A 67 -9.37 -7.44 1.55
CA LEU A 67 -8.81 -8.38 2.52
C LEU A 67 -8.53 -9.72 1.84
N LEU A 68 -7.32 -10.21 2.01
CA LEU A 68 -6.92 -11.53 1.51
C LEU A 68 -7.26 -12.60 2.55
N PRO A 69 -7.85 -13.73 2.13
CA PRO A 69 -8.12 -14.84 3.03
C PRO A 69 -6.82 -15.58 3.39
N ALA A 70 -6.82 -16.27 4.53
CA ALA A 70 -5.70 -17.09 4.98
C ALA A 70 -5.21 -18.10 3.90
N SER A 71 -6.12 -18.61 3.08
CA SER A 71 -5.82 -19.51 1.96
C SER A 71 -4.90 -18.90 0.90
N ILE A 72 -4.92 -17.57 0.74
CA ILE A 72 -3.98 -16.84 -0.13
C ILE A 72 -2.73 -16.43 0.65
N ILE A 73 -2.90 -15.87 1.85
CA ILE A 73 -1.79 -15.36 2.67
C ILE A 73 -0.75 -16.46 2.93
N ASN A 74 -1.20 -17.67 3.20
CA ASN A 74 -0.35 -18.82 3.53
C ASN A 74 0.00 -19.69 2.31
N MET A 75 -0.39 -19.30 1.10
CA MET A 75 -0.17 -20.11 -0.11
C MET A 75 1.30 -20.11 -0.55
N PRO A 76 2.00 -18.96 -0.67
CA PRO A 76 3.35 -18.92 -1.20
C PRO A 76 4.40 -19.34 -0.15
N ARG A 77 5.51 -19.90 -0.62
CA ARG A 77 6.65 -20.30 0.24
C ARG A 77 7.15 -19.15 1.13
N TYR A 78 7.32 -17.95 0.55
CA TYR A 78 7.78 -16.77 1.28
C TYR A 78 6.62 -15.96 1.89
N GLY A 79 5.37 -16.38 1.67
CA GLY A 79 4.17 -15.69 2.14
C GLY A 79 3.77 -14.51 1.25
N CYS A 80 2.78 -13.75 1.71
CA CYS A 80 2.36 -12.51 1.10
C CYS A 80 3.13 -11.34 1.71
N ILE A 81 3.73 -10.51 0.88
CA ILE A 81 4.53 -9.34 1.30
C ILE A 81 3.77 -8.08 0.93
N ASN A 82 3.39 -7.28 1.93
CA ASN A 82 2.76 -5.99 1.70
C ASN A 82 3.78 -4.86 1.75
N VAL A 83 3.64 -3.92 0.81
CA VAL A 83 4.38 -2.64 0.81
C VAL A 83 3.47 -1.59 1.41
N HIS A 84 3.70 -1.23 2.66
CA HIS A 84 2.88 -0.29 3.41
C HIS A 84 3.56 1.07 3.53
N ALA A 85 2.86 2.13 3.15
CA ALA A 85 3.41 3.48 3.08
C ALA A 85 3.41 4.21 4.44
N SER A 86 3.94 3.58 5.47
CA SER A 86 4.20 4.16 6.79
C SER A 86 5.38 3.49 7.48
N LEU A 87 5.79 4.06 8.60
CA LEU A 87 6.73 3.44 9.55
C LEU A 87 5.93 2.60 10.55
N LEU A 88 5.62 1.34 10.19
CA LEU A 88 4.93 0.43 11.11
C LEU A 88 5.70 0.27 12.43
N PRO A 89 5.00 0.12 13.57
CA PRO A 89 3.56 -0.15 13.73
C PRO A 89 2.66 1.09 13.69
N LYS A 90 3.18 2.28 13.39
CA LYS A 90 2.38 3.50 13.29
C LYS A 90 1.66 3.57 11.95
N TYR A 91 0.46 4.19 11.97
CA TYR A 91 -0.36 4.41 10.77
C TYR A 91 -0.76 3.12 10.05
N ARG A 92 -1.13 2.07 10.79
CA ARG A 92 -1.84 0.91 10.24
C ARG A 92 -3.17 1.36 9.61
N GLY A 93 -3.62 0.70 8.58
CA GLY A 93 -4.90 0.97 7.92
C GLY A 93 -4.77 1.85 6.67
N ALA A 94 -5.83 2.61 6.35
CA ALA A 94 -5.95 3.30 5.08
C ALA A 94 -5.40 4.73 5.13
N SER A 95 -4.83 5.19 4.00
CA SER A 95 -4.37 6.58 3.80
C SER A 95 -3.23 7.05 4.72
N PRO A 96 -2.24 6.21 5.08
CA PRO A 96 -1.16 6.58 6.00
C PRO A 96 -0.34 7.78 5.51
N ILE A 97 -0.18 7.94 4.20
CA ILE A 97 0.57 9.02 3.56
C ILE A 97 -0.03 10.39 3.91
N GLN A 98 -1.33 10.54 3.69
CA GLN A 98 -2.03 11.79 3.96
C GLN A 98 -2.04 12.10 5.46
N TRP A 99 -2.27 11.10 6.30
CA TRP A 99 -2.28 11.27 7.74
C TRP A 99 -0.92 11.70 8.29
N ALA A 100 0.18 11.19 7.77
CA ALA A 100 1.51 11.64 8.16
C ALA A 100 1.73 13.15 7.93
N VAL A 101 1.19 13.69 6.83
CA VAL A 101 1.24 15.13 6.53
C VAL A 101 0.29 15.93 7.43
N ILE A 102 -0.96 15.46 7.62
CA ILE A 102 -1.98 16.10 8.45
C ILE A 102 -1.50 16.21 9.90
N ASP A 103 -0.91 15.16 10.43
CA ASP A 103 -0.39 15.13 11.80
C ASP A 103 0.91 15.92 11.97
N GLY A 104 1.54 16.33 10.85
CA GLY A 104 2.76 17.12 10.88
C GLY A 104 3.97 16.29 11.31
N CYS A 105 4.04 15.05 10.89
CA CYS A 105 5.18 14.19 11.17
C CYS A 105 6.48 14.77 10.57
N GLU A 106 7.57 14.64 11.29
CA GLU A 106 8.90 14.98 10.77
C GLU A 106 9.39 13.92 9.76
N TYR A 107 8.98 12.67 9.98
CA TYR A 107 9.33 11.53 9.15
C TYR A 107 8.11 10.69 8.81
N SER A 108 8.11 10.13 7.62
CA SER A 108 7.31 9.00 7.18
C SER A 108 8.23 7.93 6.60
N GLY A 109 7.72 7.01 5.83
CA GLY A 109 8.52 5.98 5.18
C GLY A 109 7.68 4.87 4.60
N VAL A 110 8.36 3.81 4.23
CA VAL A 110 7.77 2.59 3.72
C VAL A 110 8.25 1.40 4.55
N THR A 111 7.33 0.51 4.85
CA THR A 111 7.61 -0.76 5.49
C THR A 111 7.19 -1.91 4.58
N THR A 112 8.07 -2.84 4.30
CA THR A 112 7.67 -4.15 3.77
C THR A 112 7.40 -5.08 4.94
N MET A 113 6.25 -5.76 4.92
CA MET A 113 5.87 -6.68 5.99
C MET A 113 5.35 -8.00 5.42
N LYS A 114 5.57 -9.09 6.15
CA LYS A 114 4.93 -10.38 5.88
C LYS A 114 3.52 -10.33 6.44
N MET A 115 2.53 -10.45 5.57
CA MET A 115 1.12 -10.35 5.96
C MET A 115 0.68 -11.49 6.88
N ASP A 116 -0.19 -11.15 7.79
CA ASP A 116 -1.00 -12.06 8.59
C ASP A 116 -2.50 -11.77 8.34
N GLU A 117 -3.39 -12.34 9.15
CA GLU A 117 -4.84 -12.14 9.02
C GLU A 117 -5.31 -10.79 9.60
N GLY A 118 -4.44 -10.05 10.28
CA GLY A 118 -4.75 -8.74 10.86
C GLY A 118 -4.59 -7.60 9.86
N LEU A 119 -5.05 -6.43 10.26
CA LEU A 119 -4.90 -5.22 9.45
C LEU A 119 -3.53 -4.59 9.72
N ASP A 120 -2.58 -4.82 8.81
CA ASP A 120 -1.21 -4.32 8.84
C ASP A 120 -0.45 -4.70 10.13
N THR A 121 -0.72 -5.90 10.68
CA THR A 121 -0.15 -6.41 11.93
C THR A 121 1.02 -7.36 11.73
N GLY A 122 1.27 -7.79 10.51
CA GLY A 122 2.29 -8.77 10.18
C GLY A 122 3.72 -8.33 10.49
N ASP A 123 4.63 -9.27 10.48
CA ASP A 123 6.02 -9.03 10.86
C ASP A 123 6.74 -8.10 9.87
N ILE A 124 7.45 -7.12 10.39
CA ILE A 124 8.27 -6.20 9.61
C ILE A 124 9.45 -6.94 8.99
N LEU A 125 9.66 -6.75 7.69
CA LEU A 125 10.81 -7.29 6.96
C LEU A 125 11.90 -6.25 6.76
N MET A 126 11.54 -5.09 6.19
CA MET A 126 12.44 -3.96 5.99
C MET A 126 11.70 -2.64 6.16
N VAL A 127 12.44 -1.59 6.50
CA VAL A 127 11.90 -0.23 6.67
C VAL A 127 12.84 0.76 6.00
N GLU A 128 12.26 1.69 5.24
CA GLU A 128 12.98 2.85 4.72
C GLU A 128 12.32 4.13 5.22
N LYS A 129 13.11 4.96 5.93
CA LYS A 129 12.65 6.20 6.57
C LYS A 129 12.88 7.38 5.66
N VAL A 130 11.88 8.24 5.51
CA VAL A 130 11.92 9.44 4.66
C VAL A 130 11.58 10.68 5.49
N LYS A 131 12.42 11.70 5.42
CA LYS A 131 12.13 13.00 6.03
C LYS A 131 11.11 13.75 5.19
N LEU A 132 10.08 14.33 5.82
CA LEU A 132 9.11 15.18 5.15
C LEU A 132 9.70 16.57 4.91
N ASP A 133 9.40 17.13 3.75
CA ASP A 133 9.72 18.52 3.44
C ASP A 133 8.72 19.47 4.13
N ALA A 134 9.15 20.69 4.41
CA ALA A 134 8.32 21.68 5.10
C ALA A 134 7.02 22.02 4.34
N LYS A 135 7.01 21.81 3.02
CA LYS A 135 5.86 22.04 2.13
C LYS A 135 5.29 20.75 1.53
N GLU A 136 5.66 19.59 2.12
CA GLU A 136 5.19 18.31 1.66
C GLU A 136 3.66 18.26 1.59
N THR A 137 3.13 17.75 0.47
CA THR A 137 1.70 17.46 0.31
C THR A 137 1.44 15.96 0.34
N GLY A 138 0.18 15.55 0.50
CA GLY A 138 -0.19 14.13 0.36
C GLY A 138 0.23 13.57 -1.00
N GLY A 139 0.09 14.34 -2.08
CA GLY A 139 0.48 13.94 -3.43
C GLY A 139 2.00 13.84 -3.61
N SER A 140 2.78 14.87 -3.22
CA SER A 140 4.24 14.81 -3.36
C SER A 140 4.86 13.69 -2.52
N LEU A 141 4.33 13.45 -1.32
CA LEU A 141 4.79 12.35 -0.48
C LEU A 141 4.42 10.99 -1.10
N PHE A 142 3.23 10.88 -1.71
CA PHE A 142 2.82 9.67 -2.42
C PHE A 142 3.82 9.30 -3.53
N ASP A 143 4.18 10.27 -4.38
CA ASP A 143 5.13 10.04 -5.48
C ASP A 143 6.49 9.57 -4.94
N ARG A 144 7.03 10.28 -3.94
CA ARG A 144 8.30 9.90 -3.31
C ARG A 144 8.28 8.52 -2.67
N LEU A 145 7.22 8.19 -1.92
CA LEU A 145 7.10 6.89 -1.27
C LEU A 145 6.84 5.75 -2.26
N SER A 146 6.28 6.04 -3.43
CA SER A 146 6.14 5.04 -4.51
C SER A 146 7.52 4.58 -5.00
N ASP A 147 8.44 5.51 -5.26
CA ASP A 147 9.80 5.19 -5.67
C ASP A 147 10.58 4.46 -4.58
N VAL A 148 10.49 4.96 -3.34
CA VAL A 148 11.14 4.33 -2.18
C VAL A 148 10.61 2.91 -1.98
N GLY A 149 9.29 2.73 -2.06
CA GLY A 149 8.63 1.44 -1.91
C GLY A 149 9.04 0.41 -2.95
N ALA A 150 9.15 0.84 -4.21
CA ALA A 150 9.62 -0.02 -5.29
C ALA A 150 11.04 -0.52 -5.05
N HIS A 151 11.96 0.37 -4.69
CA HIS A 151 13.35 -0.01 -4.37
C HIS A 151 13.45 -0.89 -3.12
N LEU A 152 12.68 -0.57 -2.07
CA LEU A 152 12.67 -1.35 -0.84
C LEU A 152 12.11 -2.76 -1.07
N LEU A 153 11.08 -2.87 -1.92
CA LEU A 153 10.51 -4.17 -2.28
C LEU A 153 11.53 -5.07 -2.97
N VAL A 154 12.27 -4.56 -3.95
CA VAL A 154 13.31 -5.35 -4.64
C VAL A 154 14.34 -5.87 -3.65
N LYS A 155 14.88 -5.00 -2.77
CA LYS A 155 15.81 -5.40 -1.70
C LYS A 155 15.20 -6.44 -0.77
N THR A 156 13.91 -6.31 -0.46
CA THR A 156 13.20 -7.28 0.41
C THR A 156 13.13 -8.64 -0.27
N LEU A 157 12.78 -8.70 -1.55
CA LEU A 157 12.69 -9.96 -2.28
C LEU A 157 14.06 -10.65 -2.40
N GLU A 158 15.10 -9.90 -2.73
CA GLU A 158 16.49 -10.40 -2.75
C GLU A 158 16.93 -10.94 -1.39
N GLY A 159 16.61 -10.22 -0.31
CA GLY A 159 16.95 -10.63 1.05
C GLY A 159 16.16 -11.86 1.53
N LEU A 160 14.91 -12.01 1.12
CA LEU A 160 14.10 -13.20 1.40
C LEU A 160 14.65 -14.43 0.66
N GLU A 161 15.00 -14.30 -0.61
CA GLU A 161 15.61 -15.38 -1.41
C GLU A 161 16.95 -15.80 -0.83
N ALA A 162 17.80 -14.85 -0.46
CA ALA A 162 19.09 -15.10 0.17
C ALA A 162 19.01 -15.57 1.63
N GLY A 163 17.84 -15.53 2.25
CA GLY A 163 17.66 -15.89 3.66
C GLY A 163 18.34 -14.94 4.66
N THR A 164 18.58 -13.68 4.26
CA THR A 164 19.26 -12.67 5.07
C THR A 164 18.34 -11.79 5.90
N ILE A 165 17.03 -11.87 5.66
CA ILE A 165 16.03 -11.11 6.41
C ILE A 165 15.53 -11.92 7.58
N THR A 166 15.56 -11.31 8.77
CA THR A 166 14.88 -11.83 9.95
C THR A 166 13.63 -11.00 10.21
N PRO A 167 12.42 -11.57 10.06
CA PRO A 167 11.17 -10.87 10.35
C PRO A 167 11.14 -10.39 11.81
N VAL A 168 10.66 -9.16 12.03
CA VAL A 168 10.56 -8.56 13.35
C VAL A 168 9.10 -8.32 13.69
N LYS A 169 8.66 -8.91 14.81
CA LYS A 169 7.29 -8.73 15.30
C LYS A 169 7.04 -7.27 15.66
N GLN A 170 5.90 -6.73 15.25
CA GLN A 170 5.50 -5.38 15.61
C GLN A 170 5.17 -5.28 17.11
N ASP A 171 5.51 -4.14 17.73
CA ASP A 171 5.07 -3.81 19.08
C ASP A 171 3.68 -3.15 19.01
N ASP A 172 2.65 -3.88 19.41
CA ASP A 172 1.28 -3.40 19.38
C ASP A 172 1.03 -2.21 20.32
N SER A 173 1.84 -2.03 21.35
CA SER A 173 1.73 -0.88 22.27
C SER A 173 2.08 0.46 21.60
N GLU A 174 2.89 0.44 20.53
CA GLU A 174 3.30 1.59 19.74
C GLU A 174 2.41 1.81 18.50
N SER A 175 1.42 0.92 18.29
CA SER A 175 0.60 0.95 17.07
C SER A 175 -0.40 2.11 17.07
N THR A 176 -0.61 2.67 15.88
CA THR A 176 -1.72 3.59 15.63
C THR A 176 -2.48 3.17 14.38
N TYR A 177 -3.78 3.49 14.33
CA TYR A 177 -4.65 3.14 13.22
C TYR A 177 -5.21 4.39 12.56
N VAL A 178 -5.21 4.42 11.24
CA VAL A 178 -5.76 5.52 10.45
C VAL A 178 -6.89 5.06 9.54
N LYS A 179 -7.89 5.93 9.43
CA LYS A 179 -9.10 5.65 8.66
C LYS A 179 -8.93 6.11 7.21
N MET A 180 -9.71 5.49 6.34
CA MET A 180 -9.86 5.93 4.96
C MET A 180 -10.38 7.37 4.92
N LEU A 181 -9.79 8.19 4.07
CA LEU A 181 -10.24 9.55 3.84
C LEU A 181 -11.50 9.57 2.96
N HIS A 182 -12.37 10.50 3.27
CA HIS A 182 -13.60 10.77 2.52
C HIS A 182 -13.68 12.26 2.18
N LYS A 183 -14.49 12.63 1.20
CA LYS A 183 -14.68 14.03 0.79
C LYS A 183 -15.07 14.97 1.95
N SER A 184 -15.78 14.44 2.95
CA SER A 184 -16.18 15.21 4.13
C SER A 184 -15.02 15.68 5.00
N PHE A 185 -13.82 15.06 4.88
CA PHE A 185 -12.61 15.53 5.57
C PHE A 185 -12.12 16.89 5.06
N GLY A 186 -12.46 17.25 3.81
CA GLY A 186 -12.15 18.57 3.26
C GLY A 186 -12.94 19.72 3.89
N LYS A 187 -13.96 19.43 4.72
CA LYS A 187 -14.70 20.47 5.44
C LYS A 187 -13.85 20.99 6.59
N MET A 188 -13.33 22.22 6.43
CA MET A 188 -12.47 22.85 7.43
C MET A 188 -13.27 23.30 8.66
N ASP A 189 -12.73 23.03 9.84
CA ASP A 189 -13.18 23.59 11.11
C ASP A 189 -12.28 24.78 11.49
N PHE A 190 -12.76 25.98 11.29
CA PHE A 190 -12.02 27.22 11.56
C PHE A 190 -11.77 27.50 13.05
N ASN A 191 -12.25 26.65 13.97
CA ASN A 191 -11.83 26.70 15.37
C ASN A 191 -10.46 26.08 15.60
N LYS A 192 -9.88 25.37 14.61
CA LYS A 192 -8.54 24.83 14.66
C LYS A 192 -7.48 25.94 14.39
N SER A 193 -6.27 25.68 14.83
CA SER A 193 -5.14 26.59 14.59
C SER A 193 -4.80 26.69 13.09
N ALA A 194 -4.21 27.82 12.68
CA ALA A 194 -3.76 28.00 11.30
C ALA A 194 -2.77 26.92 10.85
N ALA A 195 -1.92 26.43 11.76
CA ALA A 195 -0.97 25.36 11.47
C ALA A 195 -1.67 24.01 11.22
N GLU A 196 -2.72 23.68 11.96
CA GLU A 196 -3.52 22.47 11.72
C GLU A 196 -4.27 22.54 10.41
N LEU A 197 -4.86 23.69 10.09
CA LEU A 197 -5.57 23.91 8.83
C LEU A 197 -4.61 23.86 7.64
N GLU A 198 -3.43 24.44 7.75
CA GLU A 198 -2.40 24.39 6.70
C GLU A 198 -1.95 22.94 6.42
N ARG A 199 -1.69 22.15 7.47
CA ARG A 199 -1.36 20.74 7.33
C ARG A 199 -2.52 19.94 6.73
N LEU A 200 -3.75 20.21 7.11
CA LEU A 200 -4.94 19.56 6.56
C LEU A 200 -5.03 19.81 5.04
N ILE A 201 -4.87 21.07 4.61
CA ILE A 201 -4.89 21.44 3.19
C ILE A 201 -3.81 20.67 2.42
N ARG A 202 -2.57 20.64 2.94
CA ARG A 202 -1.47 19.91 2.29
C ARG A 202 -1.70 18.40 2.26
N GLY A 203 -2.11 17.83 3.38
CA GLY A 203 -2.34 16.39 3.48
C GLY A 203 -3.47 15.90 2.58
N LEU A 204 -4.50 16.73 2.35
CA LEU A 204 -5.62 16.41 1.47
C LEU A 204 -5.40 16.81 -0.01
N ASN A 205 -4.26 17.38 -0.36
CA ASN A 205 -3.92 17.72 -1.74
C ASN A 205 -3.21 16.52 -2.42
N PRO A 206 -3.60 16.08 -3.63
CA PRO A 206 -4.67 16.64 -4.49
C PRO A 206 -6.09 16.13 -4.16
N TRP A 207 -6.22 15.12 -3.33
CA TRP A 207 -7.52 14.53 -3.00
C TRP A 207 -7.60 14.17 -1.50
N PRO A 208 -8.78 14.36 -0.87
CA PRO A 208 -10.05 14.86 -1.40
C PRO A 208 -10.14 16.38 -1.59
N SER A 209 -9.11 17.11 -1.30
CA SER A 209 -9.02 18.59 -1.20
C SER A 209 -9.78 19.16 0.02
N ALA A 210 -9.35 20.32 0.49
CA ALA A 210 -9.95 21.07 1.58
C ALA A 210 -10.24 22.51 1.14
#